data_aa2a10ac23921818632296ec9ba63432
#
_entry.id   aa2a10ac23921818632296ec9ba63432
#
_cell.length_a   1.000
_cell.length_b   1.000
_cell.length_c   1.000
_cell.angle_alpha   90.00
_cell.angle_beta   90.00
_cell.angle_gamma   90.00
#
_symmetry.space_group_name_H-M   'P 1'
#
loop_
_entity.id
_entity.type
_entity.pdbx_description
1 polymer ?
#
loop_
_entity_poly.entity_id
_entity_poly.type
_entity_poly.pdbx_seq_one_letter_code
_entity_poly.pdbx_strand_id
1 'polypeptide(L)'
;MNPTARVEKMRRTMEEDGLDGLILTQPENIRYFSGSSRGGLALIPVEASPILYVYRLDYQMALDEAVGFRVKYGRNPLKKMLRDMAGMKLRKVGFDQLTLSAYNVLNKALKRVKVVDYNRKVHGLRAVKDEEEVSYIREACRIASKGMEAAYETLKPGVRECEVAAAACRAMRMEGSEEDAFPMIVASGVRSAYPHGGCTRRRIGRGELVVVDLGATYMGYRSDMTRTFVAGEASDRQVEVWEAVLEAYSKALENVRDGVPAREVDLTARHVLERRGFGRFFIHSLGHGVGLSVHEHPVLSRYSREKLVKGNVVTCEPAVYIHGFGGVRLENTVLVSDGRAEELTVFPMDLL
;
A
#
# COMPACT_ATOMS: atom_id res chain seq x y z
N MET A 1 8.80 1.55 -16.12
CA MET A 1 10.30 1.45 -16.25
C MET A 1 10.67 0.00 -16.05
N ASN A 2 11.43 -0.60 -16.94
CA ASN A 2 11.75 -2.03 -16.77
C ASN A 2 12.67 -2.28 -15.56
N PRO A 3 12.70 -3.50 -15.00
CA PRO A 3 13.52 -3.87 -13.85
C PRO A 3 15.00 -3.49 -14.00
N THR A 4 15.58 -3.65 -15.20
CA THR A 4 16.98 -3.31 -15.47
C THR A 4 17.27 -1.83 -15.21
N ALA A 5 16.40 -0.93 -15.68
CA ALA A 5 16.58 0.51 -15.45
C ALA A 5 16.44 0.89 -13.96
N ARG A 6 15.58 0.18 -13.20
CA ARG A 6 15.46 0.35 -11.72
C ARG A 6 16.74 -0.09 -11.01
N VAL A 7 17.33 -1.20 -11.44
CA VAL A 7 18.63 -1.67 -10.92
C VAL A 7 19.73 -0.65 -11.18
N GLU A 8 19.83 -0.11 -12.39
CA GLU A 8 20.84 0.90 -12.73
C GLU A 8 20.67 2.20 -11.94
N LYS A 9 19.42 2.64 -11.75
CA LYS A 9 19.15 3.82 -10.90
C LYS A 9 19.57 3.57 -9.45
N MET A 10 19.31 2.38 -8.90
CA MET A 10 19.73 1.99 -7.56
C MET A 10 21.25 1.90 -7.45
N ARG A 11 21.94 1.37 -8.45
CA ARG A 11 23.42 1.30 -8.49
C ARG A 11 24.06 2.67 -8.36
N ARG A 12 23.58 3.66 -9.13
CA ARG A 12 24.09 5.04 -9.02
C ARG A 12 23.94 5.58 -7.60
N THR A 13 22.78 5.38 -6.97
CA THR A 13 22.55 5.79 -5.58
C THR A 13 23.47 5.05 -4.60
N MET A 14 23.74 3.75 -4.83
CA MET A 14 24.67 2.98 -4.02
C MET A 14 26.12 3.47 -4.18
N GLU A 15 26.54 3.78 -5.40
CA GLU A 15 27.89 4.35 -5.70
C GLU A 15 28.10 5.68 -4.97
N GLU A 16 27.12 6.59 -5.04
CA GLU A 16 27.15 7.88 -4.33
C GLU A 16 27.28 7.71 -2.80
N ASP A 17 26.63 6.69 -2.24
CA ASP A 17 26.64 6.38 -0.80
C ASP A 17 27.82 5.43 -0.41
N GLY A 18 28.66 5.03 -1.39
CA GLY A 18 29.82 4.16 -1.21
C GLY A 18 29.46 2.74 -0.77
N LEU A 19 28.38 2.17 -1.29
CA LEU A 19 28.01 0.78 -1.11
C LEU A 19 28.55 -0.09 -2.25
N ASP A 20 28.93 -1.32 -1.93
CA ASP A 20 29.37 -2.32 -2.91
C ASP A 20 28.22 -3.24 -3.36
N GLY A 21 27.08 -3.24 -2.64
CA GLY A 21 25.92 -4.05 -2.99
C GLY A 21 24.71 -3.80 -2.09
N LEU A 22 23.57 -4.34 -2.51
CA LEU A 22 22.28 -4.29 -1.80
C LEU A 22 21.69 -5.68 -1.67
N ILE A 23 21.28 -6.04 -0.48
CA ILE A 23 20.52 -7.27 -0.18
C ILE A 23 19.05 -6.90 -0.07
N LEU A 24 18.19 -7.57 -0.83
CA LEU A 24 16.75 -7.44 -0.76
C LEU A 24 16.14 -8.71 -0.17
N THR A 25 15.24 -8.53 0.77
CA THR A 25 14.54 -9.59 1.49
C THR A 25 13.02 -9.44 1.41
N GLN A 26 12.53 -8.21 1.16
CA GLN A 26 11.10 -7.95 1.04
C GLN A 26 10.60 -8.39 -0.34
N PRO A 27 9.52 -9.19 -0.43
CA PRO A 27 8.96 -9.67 -1.69
C PRO A 27 8.65 -8.54 -2.67
N GLU A 28 8.10 -7.43 -2.18
CA GLU A 28 7.75 -6.25 -2.97
C GLU A 28 8.99 -5.61 -3.60
N ASN A 29 10.08 -5.49 -2.83
CA ASN A 29 11.34 -4.94 -3.34
C ASN A 29 12.00 -5.89 -4.35
N ILE A 30 11.96 -7.21 -4.08
CA ILE A 30 12.46 -8.22 -5.02
C ILE A 30 11.68 -8.12 -6.34
N ARG A 31 10.33 -8.06 -6.27
CA ARG A 31 9.48 -7.91 -7.45
C ARG A 31 9.77 -6.60 -8.18
N TYR A 32 9.93 -5.48 -7.47
CA TYR A 32 10.25 -4.17 -8.04
C TYR A 32 11.51 -4.17 -8.91
N PHE A 33 12.58 -4.81 -8.42
CA PHE A 33 13.87 -4.83 -9.11
C PHE A 33 14.03 -5.97 -10.09
N SER A 34 13.41 -7.14 -9.87
CA SER A 34 13.59 -8.33 -10.72
C SER A 34 12.43 -8.63 -11.64
N GLY A 35 11.25 -8.08 -11.38
CA GLY A 35 10.00 -8.46 -12.05
C GLY A 35 9.39 -9.76 -11.51
N SER A 36 10.15 -10.58 -10.78
CA SER A 36 9.67 -11.88 -10.32
C SER A 36 8.74 -11.77 -9.11
N SER A 37 7.61 -12.45 -9.19
CA SER A 37 6.70 -12.65 -8.06
C SER A 37 7.25 -13.65 -7.03
N ARG A 38 8.33 -14.37 -7.40
CA ARG A 38 8.97 -15.42 -6.60
C ARG A 38 10.41 -15.03 -6.29
N GLY A 39 10.70 -14.87 -5.03
CA GLY A 39 12.05 -14.60 -4.59
C GLY A 39 12.18 -14.81 -3.08
N GLY A 40 13.21 -15.53 -2.65
CA GLY A 40 13.56 -15.61 -1.23
C GLY A 40 14.48 -14.45 -0.83
N LEU A 41 15.48 -14.14 -1.68
CA LEU A 41 16.48 -13.09 -1.46
C LEU A 41 17.02 -12.60 -2.81
N ALA A 42 17.38 -11.33 -2.90
CA ALA A 42 18.15 -10.83 -4.03
C ALA A 42 19.42 -10.11 -3.57
N LEU A 43 20.47 -10.20 -4.37
CA LEU A 43 21.70 -9.43 -4.20
C LEU A 43 21.91 -8.61 -5.47
N ILE A 44 22.03 -7.30 -5.31
CA ILE A 44 22.38 -6.35 -6.38
C ILE A 44 23.79 -5.83 -6.08
N PRO A 45 24.84 -6.42 -6.65
CA PRO A 45 26.19 -5.86 -6.58
C PRO A 45 26.29 -4.62 -7.48
N VAL A 46 27.15 -3.68 -7.16
CA VAL A 46 27.41 -2.51 -8.01
C VAL A 46 28.08 -2.94 -9.32
N GLU A 47 29.15 -3.74 -9.25
CA GLU A 47 29.99 -4.09 -10.40
C GLU A 47 29.65 -5.44 -11.08
N ALA A 48 28.66 -6.22 -10.59
CA ALA A 48 28.34 -7.53 -11.11
C ALA A 48 26.86 -7.70 -11.42
N SER A 49 26.51 -8.75 -12.19
CA SER A 49 25.11 -9.09 -12.47
C SER A 49 24.33 -9.35 -11.18
N PRO A 50 23.12 -8.81 -11.02
CA PRO A 50 22.29 -9.08 -9.87
C PRO A 50 21.86 -10.55 -9.85
N ILE A 51 21.62 -11.06 -8.64
CA ILE A 51 21.34 -12.48 -8.43
C ILE A 51 20.08 -12.62 -7.59
N LEU A 52 19.13 -13.43 -8.08
CA LEU A 52 17.92 -13.84 -7.37
C LEU A 52 18.13 -15.25 -6.80
N TYR A 53 17.94 -15.39 -5.47
CA TYR A 53 18.09 -16.67 -4.77
C TYR A 53 16.72 -17.18 -4.35
N VAL A 54 16.35 -18.36 -4.85
CA VAL A 54 15.03 -18.97 -4.63
C VAL A 54 15.15 -20.37 -4.04
N TYR A 55 14.06 -20.89 -3.53
CA TYR A 55 13.92 -22.31 -3.26
C TYR A 55 13.73 -23.10 -4.58
N ARG A 56 14.04 -24.40 -4.58
CA ARG A 56 13.92 -25.21 -5.78
C ARG A 56 12.50 -25.23 -6.36
N LEU A 57 11.49 -25.13 -5.50
CA LEU A 57 10.07 -25.13 -5.92
C LEU A 57 9.73 -23.93 -6.81
N ASP A 58 10.35 -22.78 -6.55
CA ASP A 58 10.07 -21.52 -7.26
C ASP A 58 11.03 -21.27 -8.44
N TYR A 59 12.01 -22.17 -8.65
CA TYR A 59 13.13 -21.91 -9.58
C TYR A 59 12.69 -21.67 -11.02
N GLN A 60 11.81 -22.52 -11.55
CA GLN A 60 11.39 -22.38 -12.95
C GLN A 60 10.59 -21.09 -13.14
N MET A 61 9.64 -20.81 -12.26
CA MET A 61 8.84 -19.60 -12.31
C MET A 61 9.69 -18.33 -12.18
N ALA A 62 10.68 -18.34 -11.28
CA ALA A 62 11.61 -17.24 -11.16
C ALA A 62 12.50 -17.05 -12.39
N LEU A 63 12.86 -18.12 -13.12
CA LEU A 63 13.59 -18.04 -14.41
C LEU A 63 12.74 -17.39 -15.49
N ASP A 64 11.45 -17.72 -15.54
CA ASP A 64 10.53 -17.22 -16.57
C ASP A 64 10.18 -15.74 -16.34
N GLU A 65 10.13 -15.31 -15.07
CA GLU A 65 9.72 -13.97 -14.70
C GLU A 65 10.88 -12.96 -14.53
N ALA A 66 12.05 -13.41 -14.06
CA ALA A 66 13.13 -12.50 -13.67
C ALA A 66 13.80 -11.82 -14.87
N VAL A 67 13.83 -10.50 -14.86
CA VAL A 67 14.44 -9.67 -15.90
C VAL A 67 15.79 -9.13 -15.40
N GLY A 68 16.86 -9.44 -16.11
CA GLY A 68 18.20 -8.93 -15.81
C GLY A 68 18.89 -9.56 -14.60
N PHE A 69 18.28 -10.55 -13.95
CA PHE A 69 18.84 -11.28 -12.81
C PHE A 69 19.32 -12.68 -13.20
N ARG A 70 20.43 -13.09 -12.62
CA ARG A 70 20.84 -14.51 -12.63
C ARG A 70 20.09 -15.25 -11.52
N VAL A 71 19.25 -16.22 -11.87
CA VAL A 71 18.51 -17.00 -10.89
C VAL A 71 19.34 -18.17 -10.39
N LYS A 72 19.43 -18.32 -9.08
CA LYS A 72 20.09 -19.44 -8.40
C LYS A 72 19.16 -20.06 -7.37
N TYR A 73 19.11 -21.38 -7.30
CA TYR A 73 18.34 -22.09 -6.29
C TYR A 73 19.20 -22.84 -5.29
N GLY A 74 18.63 -23.13 -4.14
CA GLY A 74 19.26 -23.93 -3.09
C GLY A 74 18.28 -24.38 -2.01
N ARG A 75 18.69 -25.37 -1.20
CA ARG A 75 17.91 -25.76 -0.01
C ARG A 75 17.83 -24.65 1.03
N ASN A 76 18.77 -23.73 1.02
CA ASN A 76 18.80 -22.54 1.86
C ASN A 76 19.36 -21.37 1.04
N PRO A 77 18.48 -20.50 0.51
CA PRO A 77 18.86 -19.34 -0.30
C PRO A 77 19.86 -18.41 0.42
N LEU A 78 19.70 -18.16 1.72
CA LEU A 78 20.60 -17.32 2.50
C LEU A 78 22.03 -17.90 2.55
N LYS A 79 22.17 -19.20 2.83
CA LYS A 79 23.51 -19.83 2.83
C LYS A 79 24.16 -19.79 1.45
N LYS A 80 23.34 -19.90 0.38
CA LYS A 80 23.83 -19.80 -1.00
C LYS A 80 24.33 -18.39 -1.30
N MET A 81 23.56 -17.38 -0.97
CA MET A 81 23.93 -15.96 -1.11
C MET A 81 25.22 -15.65 -0.35
N LEU A 82 25.34 -16.08 0.90
CA LEU A 82 26.54 -15.82 1.71
C LEU A 82 27.81 -16.46 1.12
N ARG A 83 27.71 -17.66 0.53
CA ARG A 83 28.83 -18.27 -0.16
C ARG A 83 29.27 -17.48 -1.40
N ASP A 84 28.29 -16.99 -2.17
CA ASP A 84 28.57 -16.19 -3.35
C ASP A 84 29.18 -14.84 -2.95
N MET A 85 28.65 -14.18 -1.90
CA MET A 85 29.20 -12.93 -1.34
C MET A 85 30.64 -13.09 -0.81
N ALA A 86 30.98 -14.22 -0.23
CA ALA A 86 32.34 -14.49 0.27
C ALA A 86 33.39 -14.47 -0.85
N GLY A 87 33.00 -14.77 -2.10
CA GLY A 87 33.84 -14.66 -3.28
C GLY A 87 33.90 -13.26 -3.91
N MET A 88 33.13 -12.32 -3.40
CA MET A 88 33.07 -10.93 -3.89
C MET A 88 33.87 -10.01 -2.97
N LYS A 89 34.47 -8.97 -3.51
CA LYS A 89 35.23 -7.96 -2.74
C LYS A 89 34.33 -6.90 -2.12
N LEU A 90 33.29 -7.33 -1.35
CA LEU A 90 32.34 -6.43 -0.72
C LEU A 90 32.89 -5.93 0.64
N ARG A 91 32.78 -4.64 0.89
CA ARG A 91 33.18 -3.96 2.15
C ARG A 91 31.99 -3.34 2.87
N LYS A 92 31.00 -2.80 2.12
CA LYS A 92 29.82 -2.16 2.66
C LYS A 92 28.59 -2.57 1.84
N VAL A 93 27.58 -3.14 2.51
CA VAL A 93 26.37 -3.66 1.86
C VAL A 93 25.13 -3.10 2.54
N GLY A 94 24.22 -2.57 1.72
CA GLY A 94 22.90 -2.16 2.17
C GLY A 94 21.94 -3.34 2.31
N PHE A 95 20.88 -3.17 3.08
CA PHE A 95 19.74 -4.09 3.11
C PHE A 95 18.42 -3.29 3.23
N ASP A 96 17.35 -3.86 2.71
CA ASP A 96 16.02 -3.26 2.78
C ASP A 96 15.35 -3.51 4.14
N GLN A 97 15.31 -4.77 4.59
CA GLN A 97 14.80 -5.14 5.91
C GLN A 97 15.44 -6.47 6.34
N LEU A 98 15.81 -6.57 7.60
CA LEU A 98 16.33 -7.81 8.18
C LEU A 98 15.67 -8.08 9.52
N THR A 99 15.31 -9.35 9.75
CA THR A 99 15.05 -9.79 11.12
C THR A 99 16.36 -9.77 11.91
N LEU A 100 16.29 -9.60 13.23
CA LEU A 100 17.47 -9.67 14.09
C LEU A 100 18.25 -10.99 13.92
N SER A 101 17.53 -12.10 13.71
CA SER A 101 18.15 -13.40 13.44
C SER A 101 18.94 -13.41 12.13
N ALA A 102 18.37 -12.87 11.05
CA ALA A 102 19.05 -12.76 9.76
C ALA A 102 20.26 -11.82 9.84
N TYR A 103 20.12 -10.68 10.51
CA TYR A 103 21.21 -9.76 10.75
C TYR A 103 22.37 -10.42 11.49
N ASN A 104 22.11 -11.18 12.57
CA ASN A 104 23.14 -11.90 13.33
C ASN A 104 23.85 -12.96 12.48
N VAL A 105 23.11 -13.67 11.62
CA VAL A 105 23.70 -14.65 10.69
C VAL A 105 24.60 -13.96 9.67
N LEU A 106 24.14 -12.83 9.07
CA LEU A 106 24.92 -12.03 8.12
C LEU A 106 26.19 -11.49 8.79
N ASN A 107 26.06 -10.87 9.94
CA ASN A 107 27.18 -10.25 10.66
C ASN A 107 28.24 -11.28 11.09
N LYS A 108 27.82 -12.48 11.51
CA LYS A 108 28.72 -13.58 11.83
C LYS A 108 29.44 -14.15 10.59
N ALA A 109 28.73 -14.22 9.45
CA ALA A 109 29.28 -14.77 8.21
C ALA A 109 30.18 -13.75 7.47
N LEU A 110 29.86 -12.47 7.55
CA LEU A 110 30.47 -11.37 6.81
C LEU A 110 31.28 -10.43 7.73
N LYS A 111 32.14 -11.00 8.58
CA LYS A 111 32.92 -10.27 9.62
C LYS A 111 33.67 -9.00 9.15
N ARG A 112 33.97 -8.90 7.84
CA ARG A 112 34.71 -7.79 7.25
C ARG A 112 33.83 -6.87 6.39
N VAL A 113 32.50 -7.13 6.34
CA VAL A 113 31.54 -6.35 5.56
C VAL A 113 30.69 -5.51 6.51
N LYS A 114 30.66 -4.22 6.32
CA LYS A 114 29.74 -3.33 7.04
C LYS A 114 28.35 -3.47 6.46
N VAL A 115 27.38 -3.90 7.26
CA VAL A 115 25.97 -4.02 6.87
C VAL A 115 25.22 -2.79 7.36
N VAL A 116 24.49 -2.09 6.48
CA VAL A 116 23.80 -0.84 6.79
C VAL A 116 22.35 -0.88 6.33
N ASP A 117 21.45 -0.25 7.08
CA ASP A 117 20.06 -0.07 6.67
C ASP A 117 19.99 0.85 5.44
N TYR A 118 19.34 0.38 4.40
CA TYR A 118 19.16 1.09 3.13
C TYR A 118 17.69 1.16 2.69
N ASN A 119 16.78 0.77 3.59
CA ASN A 119 15.35 0.67 3.33
C ASN A 119 14.76 1.99 2.82
N ARG A 120 15.13 3.11 3.44
CA ARG A 120 14.62 4.43 3.05
C ARG A 120 14.95 4.79 1.60
N LYS A 121 16.13 4.41 1.10
CA LYS A 121 16.54 4.67 -0.30
C LYS A 121 15.76 3.78 -1.27
N VAL A 122 15.52 2.51 -0.90
CA VAL A 122 14.69 1.58 -1.68
C VAL A 122 13.26 2.09 -1.78
N HIS A 123 12.66 2.47 -0.65
CA HIS A 123 11.32 3.06 -0.61
C HIS A 123 11.23 4.38 -1.38
N GLY A 124 12.27 5.21 -1.34
CA GLY A 124 12.31 6.46 -2.10
C GLY A 124 12.21 6.26 -3.62
N LEU A 125 12.78 5.16 -4.15
CA LEU A 125 12.62 4.81 -5.57
C LEU A 125 11.20 4.36 -5.91
N ARG A 126 10.57 3.56 -5.03
CA ARG A 126 9.21 3.04 -5.20
C ARG A 126 8.14 4.11 -5.00
N ALA A 127 8.44 5.16 -4.23
CA ALA A 127 7.48 6.22 -3.92
C ALA A 127 6.98 6.95 -5.18
N VAL A 128 7.86 7.16 -6.16
CA VAL A 128 7.52 7.83 -7.44
C VAL A 128 7.30 6.76 -8.50
N LYS A 129 6.04 6.56 -8.87
CA LYS A 129 5.60 5.56 -9.86
C LYS A 129 5.89 6.02 -11.27
N ASP A 130 6.37 5.12 -12.10
CA ASP A 130 6.43 5.32 -13.55
C ASP A 130 5.07 5.05 -14.22
N GLU A 131 4.95 5.37 -15.51
CA GLU A 131 3.69 5.22 -16.26
C GLU A 131 3.15 3.78 -16.26
N GLU A 132 4.03 2.78 -16.34
CA GLU A 132 3.67 1.38 -16.30
C GLU A 132 3.10 0.98 -14.93
N GLU A 133 3.76 1.40 -13.82
CA GLU A 133 3.28 1.19 -12.46
C GLU A 133 1.93 1.86 -12.23
N VAL A 134 1.76 3.09 -12.72
CA VAL A 134 0.49 3.82 -12.66
C VAL A 134 -0.60 3.07 -13.43
N SER A 135 -0.28 2.48 -14.59
CA SER A 135 -1.26 1.70 -15.36
C SER A 135 -1.76 0.46 -14.61
N TYR A 136 -0.87 -0.24 -13.89
CA TYR A 136 -1.23 -1.38 -13.07
C TYR A 136 -2.08 -0.97 -11.85
N ILE A 137 -1.74 0.16 -11.20
CA ILE A 137 -2.53 0.69 -10.08
C ILE A 137 -3.91 1.14 -10.56
N ARG A 138 -4.03 1.78 -11.74
CA ARG A 138 -5.32 2.14 -12.33
C ARG A 138 -6.21 0.92 -12.54
N GLU A 139 -5.64 -0.17 -13.05
CA GLU A 139 -6.40 -1.40 -13.24
C GLU A 139 -6.81 -2.02 -11.90
N ALA A 140 -5.92 -2.04 -10.89
CA ALA A 140 -6.29 -2.47 -9.54
C ALA A 140 -7.42 -1.60 -8.95
N CYS A 141 -7.39 -0.27 -9.17
CA CYS A 141 -8.44 0.66 -8.74
C CYS A 141 -9.77 0.41 -9.47
N ARG A 142 -9.72 0.14 -10.78
CA ARG A 142 -10.92 -0.22 -11.56
C ARG A 142 -11.57 -1.49 -11.01
N ILE A 143 -10.75 -2.50 -10.73
CA ILE A 143 -11.21 -3.78 -10.16
C ILE A 143 -11.81 -3.56 -8.75
N ALA A 144 -11.17 -2.76 -7.90
CA ALA A 144 -11.68 -2.43 -6.57
C ALA A 144 -13.02 -1.70 -6.64
N SER A 145 -13.20 -0.78 -7.60
CA SER A 145 -14.46 -0.07 -7.84
C SER A 145 -15.60 -1.05 -8.19
N LYS A 146 -15.31 -2.12 -8.94
CA LYS A 146 -16.29 -3.20 -9.20
C LYS A 146 -16.60 -4.03 -7.94
N GLY A 147 -15.61 -4.21 -7.08
CA GLY A 147 -15.83 -4.81 -5.76
C GLY A 147 -16.75 -3.97 -4.88
N MET A 148 -16.53 -2.64 -4.88
CA MET A 148 -17.37 -1.71 -4.12
C MET A 148 -18.82 -1.68 -4.64
N GLU A 149 -19.03 -1.72 -5.95
CA GLU A 149 -20.34 -1.83 -6.58
C GLU A 149 -21.09 -3.08 -6.09
N ALA A 150 -20.43 -4.24 -6.12
CA ALA A 150 -21.01 -5.50 -5.64
C ALA A 150 -21.28 -5.52 -4.12
N ALA A 151 -20.42 -4.87 -3.34
CA ALA A 151 -20.65 -4.69 -1.91
C ALA A 151 -21.91 -3.87 -1.66
N TYR A 152 -22.03 -2.75 -2.37
CA TYR A 152 -23.19 -1.85 -2.30
C TYR A 152 -24.49 -2.54 -2.67
N GLU A 153 -24.57 -3.25 -3.81
CA GLU A 153 -25.75 -3.99 -4.26
C GLU A 153 -26.19 -5.08 -3.26
N THR A 154 -25.22 -5.66 -2.53
CA THR A 154 -25.49 -6.71 -1.54
C THR A 154 -25.93 -6.14 -0.19
N LEU A 155 -25.52 -4.88 0.11
CA LEU A 155 -25.72 -4.25 1.41
C LEU A 155 -27.18 -3.90 1.63
N LYS A 156 -27.82 -4.60 2.59
CA LYS A 156 -29.18 -4.31 3.05
C LYS A 156 -29.39 -4.83 4.47
N PRO A 157 -30.40 -4.31 5.20
CA PRO A 157 -30.73 -4.80 6.53
C PRO A 157 -30.95 -6.33 6.55
N GLY A 158 -30.37 -7.02 7.54
CA GLY A 158 -30.45 -8.46 7.73
C GLY A 158 -29.33 -9.27 7.07
N VAL A 159 -28.61 -8.73 6.07
CA VAL A 159 -27.42 -9.36 5.46
C VAL A 159 -26.27 -9.35 6.46
N ARG A 160 -25.38 -10.33 6.40
CA ARG A 160 -24.20 -10.38 7.25
C ARG A 160 -23.04 -9.58 6.64
N GLU A 161 -22.18 -9.00 7.50
CA GLU A 161 -20.96 -8.31 7.05
C GLU A 161 -20.12 -9.20 6.12
N CYS A 162 -19.92 -10.47 6.47
CA CYS A 162 -19.16 -11.42 5.65
C CYS A 162 -19.83 -11.78 4.30
N GLU A 163 -21.14 -11.60 4.14
CA GLU A 163 -21.83 -11.81 2.86
C GLU A 163 -21.56 -10.64 1.90
N VAL A 164 -21.52 -9.41 2.42
CA VAL A 164 -21.09 -8.21 1.67
C VAL A 164 -19.63 -8.35 1.24
N ALA A 165 -18.75 -8.73 2.15
CA ALA A 165 -17.33 -8.95 1.85
C ALA A 165 -17.15 -10.06 0.78
N ALA A 166 -17.90 -11.15 0.87
CA ALA A 166 -17.82 -12.25 -0.09
C ALA A 166 -18.29 -11.83 -1.50
N ALA A 167 -19.33 -10.99 -1.60
CA ALA A 167 -19.79 -10.44 -2.87
C ALA A 167 -18.72 -9.56 -3.53
N ALA A 168 -18.12 -8.65 -2.76
CA ALA A 168 -17.04 -7.79 -3.22
C ALA A 168 -15.80 -8.59 -3.67
N CYS A 169 -15.35 -9.53 -2.85
CA CYS A 169 -14.23 -10.40 -3.18
C CYS A 169 -14.48 -11.20 -4.47
N ARG A 170 -15.68 -11.79 -4.62
CA ARG A 170 -16.06 -12.50 -5.84
C ARG A 170 -16.01 -11.59 -7.05
N ALA A 171 -16.57 -10.38 -6.98
CA ALA A 171 -16.56 -9.43 -8.08
C ALA A 171 -15.12 -9.06 -8.48
N MET A 172 -14.26 -8.71 -7.53
CA MET A 172 -12.85 -8.40 -7.79
C MET A 172 -12.10 -9.57 -8.43
N ARG A 173 -12.32 -10.81 -7.97
CA ARG A 173 -11.70 -12.01 -8.58
C ARG A 173 -12.17 -12.25 -10.01
N MET A 174 -13.45 -12.05 -10.31
CA MET A 174 -13.99 -12.17 -11.66
C MET A 174 -13.43 -11.11 -12.62
N GLU A 175 -13.07 -9.95 -12.11
CA GLU A 175 -12.44 -8.87 -12.86
C GLU A 175 -10.89 -9.03 -12.98
N GLY A 176 -10.29 -10.08 -12.42
CA GLY A 176 -8.89 -10.41 -12.56
C GLY A 176 -7.98 -10.01 -11.40
N SER A 177 -8.53 -9.67 -10.23
CA SER A 177 -7.68 -9.46 -9.04
C SER A 177 -6.90 -10.72 -8.67
N GLU A 178 -5.58 -10.58 -8.50
CA GLU A 178 -4.68 -11.67 -8.05
C GLU A 178 -5.00 -12.10 -6.60
N GLU A 179 -5.25 -11.13 -5.74
CA GLU A 179 -5.60 -11.30 -4.33
C GLU A 179 -6.28 -10.02 -3.79
N ASP A 180 -6.88 -10.07 -2.62
CA ASP A 180 -7.30 -8.87 -1.92
C ASP A 180 -6.02 -8.10 -1.50
N ALA A 181 -6.03 -6.77 -1.65
CA ALA A 181 -4.86 -5.96 -1.31
C ALA A 181 -4.52 -6.06 0.19
N PHE A 182 -5.54 -6.26 1.01
CA PHE A 182 -5.50 -6.44 2.46
C PHE A 182 -6.78 -7.15 2.94
N PRO A 183 -6.83 -7.63 4.20
CA PRO A 183 -8.06 -8.17 4.76
C PRO A 183 -9.19 -7.13 4.75
N MET A 184 -10.21 -7.38 3.91
CA MET A 184 -11.34 -6.47 3.70
C MET A 184 -12.07 -6.14 5.00
N ILE A 185 -12.51 -4.90 5.15
CA ILE A 185 -13.31 -4.42 6.27
C ILE A 185 -14.75 -4.23 5.80
N VAL A 186 -15.68 -4.89 6.47
CA VAL A 186 -17.11 -4.60 6.45
C VAL A 186 -17.55 -4.52 7.90
N ALA A 187 -17.69 -3.31 8.41
CA ALA A 187 -17.97 -3.08 9.83
C ALA A 187 -19.25 -2.26 9.97
N SER A 188 -20.27 -2.80 10.65
CA SER A 188 -21.60 -2.22 10.74
C SER A 188 -21.99 -1.77 12.15
N GLY A 189 -22.85 -0.76 12.24
CA GLY A 189 -23.36 -0.18 13.48
C GLY A 189 -22.21 0.36 14.34
N VAL A 190 -22.22 0.06 15.63
CA VAL A 190 -21.16 0.50 16.55
C VAL A 190 -19.76 -0.01 16.19
N ARG A 191 -19.68 -1.11 15.43
CA ARG A 191 -18.38 -1.64 14.97
C ARG A 191 -17.74 -0.80 13.87
N SER A 192 -18.52 0.01 13.13
CA SER A 192 -17.97 0.95 12.15
C SER A 192 -17.05 2.00 12.78
N ALA A 193 -17.11 2.19 14.10
CA ALA A 193 -16.18 3.03 14.86
C ALA A 193 -14.79 2.39 15.09
N TYR A 194 -14.57 1.16 14.65
CA TYR A 194 -13.26 0.52 14.73
C TYR A 194 -12.55 0.61 13.38
N PRO A 195 -11.45 1.40 13.26
CA PRO A 195 -10.74 1.56 11.98
C PRO A 195 -10.38 0.24 11.31
N HIS A 196 -9.96 -0.76 12.09
CA HIS A 196 -9.61 -2.10 11.63
C HIS A 196 -10.64 -3.14 12.09
N GLY A 197 -11.93 -2.84 11.93
CA GLY A 197 -13.03 -3.68 12.43
C GLY A 197 -13.13 -5.06 11.77
N GLY A 198 -12.51 -5.23 10.59
CA GLY A 198 -12.63 -6.46 9.80
C GLY A 198 -14.07 -6.75 9.39
N CYS A 199 -14.37 -7.99 9.03
CA CYS A 199 -15.74 -8.44 8.78
C CYS A 199 -16.12 -9.62 9.68
N THR A 200 -17.40 -9.72 10.07
CA THR A 200 -17.90 -10.76 10.95
C THR A 200 -19.19 -11.40 10.42
N ARG A 201 -19.73 -12.35 11.18
CA ARG A 201 -21.06 -12.97 10.91
C ARG A 201 -22.22 -12.12 11.46
N ARG A 202 -21.94 -10.88 11.96
CA ARG A 202 -22.96 -9.96 12.44
C ARG A 202 -23.92 -9.61 11.30
N ARG A 203 -25.23 -9.56 11.61
CA ARG A 203 -26.27 -9.06 10.71
C ARG A 203 -26.31 -7.54 10.78
N ILE A 204 -26.31 -6.89 9.64
CA ILE A 204 -26.45 -5.44 9.50
C ILE A 204 -27.86 -5.04 9.90
N GLY A 205 -28.00 -4.13 10.85
CA GLY A 205 -29.29 -3.58 11.30
C GLY A 205 -29.77 -2.46 10.38
N ARG A 206 -31.09 -2.20 10.39
CA ARG A 206 -31.70 -1.06 9.69
C ARG A 206 -31.21 0.26 10.29
N GLY A 207 -30.83 1.22 9.45
CA GLY A 207 -30.33 2.54 9.84
C GLY A 207 -28.89 2.54 10.37
N GLU A 208 -28.17 1.44 10.27
CA GLU A 208 -26.77 1.37 10.71
C GLU A 208 -25.81 1.91 9.66
N LEU A 209 -24.79 2.64 10.13
CA LEU A 209 -23.58 2.95 9.35
C LEU A 209 -22.84 1.65 9.03
N VAL A 210 -22.35 1.52 7.80
CA VAL A 210 -21.55 0.38 7.35
C VAL A 210 -20.34 0.90 6.61
N VAL A 211 -19.16 0.78 7.22
CA VAL A 211 -17.88 1.05 6.57
C VAL A 211 -17.50 -0.17 5.76
N VAL A 212 -17.30 0.03 4.47
CA VAL A 212 -16.74 -0.96 3.52
C VAL A 212 -15.41 -0.42 3.03
N ASP A 213 -14.35 -1.17 3.30
CA ASP A 213 -12.98 -0.82 2.95
C ASP A 213 -12.32 -2.04 2.29
N LEU A 214 -11.88 -1.85 1.05
CA LEU A 214 -11.40 -2.91 0.19
C LEU A 214 -10.36 -2.42 -0.83
N GLY A 215 -9.55 -3.36 -1.29
CA GLY A 215 -8.58 -3.14 -2.36
C GLY A 215 -8.33 -4.40 -3.15
N ALA A 216 -8.01 -4.23 -4.42
CA ALA A 216 -7.62 -5.29 -5.35
C ALA A 216 -6.11 -5.28 -5.59
N THR A 217 -5.59 -6.39 -6.09
CA THR A 217 -4.20 -6.53 -6.53
C THR A 217 -4.16 -6.92 -8.00
N TYR A 218 -3.42 -6.13 -8.81
CA TYR A 218 -3.20 -6.40 -10.22
C TYR A 218 -1.72 -6.23 -10.58
N MET A 219 -1.11 -7.23 -11.20
CA MET A 219 0.34 -7.29 -11.47
C MET A 219 1.19 -6.97 -10.23
N GLY A 220 0.70 -7.39 -9.03
CA GLY A 220 1.28 -7.14 -7.71
C GLY A 220 1.07 -5.74 -7.15
N TYR A 221 0.54 -4.80 -7.93
CA TYR A 221 0.19 -3.46 -7.46
C TYR A 221 -1.18 -3.44 -6.82
N ARG A 222 -1.30 -2.68 -5.75
CA ARG A 222 -2.48 -2.64 -4.89
C ARG A 222 -3.28 -1.37 -5.12
N SER A 223 -4.56 -1.44 -4.82
CA SER A 223 -5.46 -0.30 -4.68
C SER A 223 -6.05 -0.27 -3.28
N ASP A 224 -6.65 0.84 -2.92
CA ASP A 224 -7.27 1.08 -1.63
C ASP A 224 -8.46 2.02 -1.79
N MET A 225 -9.63 1.68 -1.23
CA MET A 225 -10.78 2.56 -1.21
C MET A 225 -11.76 2.21 -0.10
N THR A 226 -12.31 3.25 0.52
CA THR A 226 -13.36 3.11 1.53
C THR A 226 -14.61 3.90 1.15
N ARG A 227 -15.78 3.32 1.43
CA ARG A 227 -17.08 4.01 1.47
C ARG A 227 -17.80 3.69 2.76
N THR A 228 -18.59 4.66 3.21
CA THR A 228 -19.53 4.45 4.32
C THR A 228 -20.95 4.61 3.80
N PHE A 229 -21.76 3.59 4.05
CA PHE A 229 -23.16 3.54 3.67
C PHE A 229 -24.06 3.52 4.90
N VAL A 230 -25.37 3.77 4.70
CA VAL A 230 -26.41 3.51 5.68
C VAL A 230 -27.33 2.41 5.19
N ALA A 231 -27.54 1.38 6.00
CA ALA A 231 -28.46 0.29 5.66
C ALA A 231 -29.92 0.71 5.88
N GLY A 232 -30.47 1.51 4.99
CA GLY A 232 -31.78 2.13 5.06
C GLY A 232 -31.71 3.65 5.15
N GLU A 233 -32.49 4.28 6.02
CA GLU A 233 -32.55 5.74 6.15
C GLU A 233 -31.49 6.25 7.12
N ALA A 234 -30.78 7.30 6.72
CA ALA A 234 -29.81 7.99 7.55
C ALA A 234 -30.50 8.92 8.56
N SER A 235 -30.00 8.97 9.80
CA SER A 235 -30.37 9.98 10.77
C SER A 235 -29.64 11.30 10.51
N ASP A 236 -30.19 12.45 10.98
CA ASP A 236 -29.58 13.77 10.85
C ASP A 236 -28.13 13.79 11.39
N ARG A 237 -27.89 13.06 12.49
CA ARG A 237 -26.53 12.97 13.08
C ARG A 237 -25.56 12.18 12.19
N GLN A 238 -26.00 11.16 11.49
CA GLN A 238 -25.15 10.42 10.52
C GLN A 238 -24.85 11.31 9.33
N VAL A 239 -25.83 12.04 8.82
CA VAL A 239 -25.64 13.02 7.74
C VAL A 239 -24.63 14.09 8.13
N GLU A 240 -24.75 14.67 9.33
CA GLU A 240 -23.82 15.70 9.84
C GLU A 240 -22.36 15.19 9.89
N VAL A 241 -22.14 13.97 10.40
CA VAL A 241 -20.81 13.35 10.45
C VAL A 241 -20.27 13.08 9.07
N TRP A 242 -21.12 12.53 8.19
CA TRP A 242 -20.75 12.20 6.81
C TRP A 242 -20.36 13.46 6.01
N GLU A 243 -21.15 14.54 6.11
CA GLU A 243 -20.83 15.82 5.47
C GLU A 243 -19.50 16.41 5.96
N ALA A 244 -19.21 16.28 7.25
CA ALA A 244 -17.94 16.77 7.81
C ALA A 244 -16.75 15.98 7.24
N VAL A 245 -16.87 14.67 7.08
CA VAL A 245 -15.83 13.82 6.47
C VAL A 245 -15.71 14.13 4.99
N LEU A 246 -16.81 14.31 4.26
CA LEU A 246 -16.78 14.66 2.84
C LEU A 246 -16.14 16.04 2.60
N GLU A 247 -16.45 17.03 3.44
CA GLU A 247 -15.81 18.35 3.38
C GLU A 247 -14.30 18.23 3.63
N ALA A 248 -13.90 17.42 4.63
CA ALA A 248 -12.50 17.19 4.95
C ALA A 248 -11.76 16.51 3.79
N TYR A 249 -12.39 15.50 3.17
CA TYR A 249 -11.88 14.82 1.98
C TYR A 249 -11.67 15.80 0.82
N SER A 250 -12.73 16.54 0.47
CA SER A 250 -12.69 17.48 -0.66
C SER A 250 -11.62 18.54 -0.49
N LYS A 251 -11.50 19.11 0.72
CA LYS A 251 -10.50 20.14 1.03
C LYS A 251 -9.08 19.59 1.05
N ALA A 252 -8.87 18.38 1.55
CA ALA A 252 -7.56 17.73 1.50
C ALA A 252 -7.14 17.43 0.07
N LEU A 253 -8.06 16.91 -0.75
CA LEU A 253 -7.80 16.56 -2.15
C LEU A 253 -7.35 17.77 -2.98
N GLU A 254 -7.88 18.99 -2.72
CA GLU A 254 -7.45 20.24 -3.36
C GLU A 254 -5.94 20.52 -3.15
N ASN A 255 -5.37 19.99 -2.05
CA ASN A 255 -3.96 20.15 -1.68
C ASN A 255 -3.07 18.97 -2.07
N VAL A 256 -3.62 17.88 -2.61
CA VAL A 256 -2.83 16.75 -3.12
C VAL A 256 -2.25 17.13 -4.48
N ARG A 257 -1.03 17.70 -4.48
CA ARG A 257 -0.33 18.11 -5.72
C ARG A 257 1.19 18.14 -5.51
N ASP A 258 1.93 18.17 -6.60
CA ASP A 258 3.39 18.24 -6.60
C ASP A 258 3.93 19.40 -5.73
N GLY A 259 5.00 19.14 -5.00
CA GLY A 259 5.71 20.09 -4.15
C GLY A 259 5.07 20.39 -2.79
N VAL A 260 3.80 20.01 -2.57
CA VAL A 260 3.12 20.27 -1.30
C VAL A 260 3.66 19.35 -0.19
N PRO A 261 3.98 19.89 1.01
CA PRO A 261 4.33 19.06 2.14
C PRO A 261 3.19 18.11 2.53
N ALA A 262 3.48 16.82 2.66
CA ALA A 262 2.48 15.80 2.99
C ALA A 262 1.75 16.09 4.32
N ARG A 263 2.43 16.76 5.28
CA ARG A 263 1.82 17.21 6.54
C ARG A 263 0.72 18.25 6.35
N GLU A 264 0.84 19.12 5.34
CA GLU A 264 -0.13 20.19 5.09
C GLU A 264 -1.44 19.64 4.54
N VAL A 265 -1.37 18.56 3.76
CA VAL A 265 -2.56 17.84 3.30
C VAL A 265 -3.33 17.23 4.47
N ASP A 266 -2.62 16.55 5.40
CA ASP A 266 -3.22 16.00 6.63
C ASP A 266 -3.82 17.09 7.52
N LEU A 267 -3.08 18.20 7.74
CA LEU A 267 -3.55 19.30 8.55
C LEU A 267 -4.80 19.98 7.96
N THR A 268 -4.93 20.03 6.64
CA THR A 268 -6.14 20.58 5.99
C THR A 268 -7.38 19.79 6.38
N ALA A 269 -7.34 18.45 6.28
CA ALA A 269 -8.46 17.61 6.69
C ALA A 269 -8.77 17.76 8.19
N ARG A 270 -7.73 17.77 9.03
CA ARG A 270 -7.88 17.94 10.49
C ARG A 270 -8.56 19.25 10.87
N HIS A 271 -8.14 20.36 10.29
CA HIS A 271 -8.72 21.68 10.55
C HIS A 271 -10.21 21.74 10.15
N VAL A 272 -10.61 21.06 9.06
CA VAL A 272 -12.03 20.96 8.70
C VAL A 272 -12.79 20.20 9.78
N LEU A 273 -12.29 19.02 10.17
CA LEU A 273 -12.95 18.20 11.19
C LEU A 273 -12.97 18.88 12.58
N GLU A 274 -11.92 19.63 12.93
CA GLU A 274 -11.88 20.44 14.16
C GLU A 274 -12.96 21.53 14.15
N ARG A 275 -13.10 22.30 13.06
CA ARG A 275 -14.15 23.33 12.92
C ARG A 275 -15.56 22.75 12.97
N ARG A 276 -15.76 21.53 12.44
CA ARG A 276 -17.02 20.78 12.49
C ARG A 276 -17.26 20.10 13.85
N GLY A 277 -16.33 20.23 14.84
CA GLY A 277 -16.44 19.65 16.17
C GLY A 277 -16.05 18.17 16.27
N PHE A 278 -15.47 17.60 15.22
CA PHE A 278 -15.10 16.16 15.14
C PHE A 278 -13.60 15.88 15.24
N GLY A 279 -12.74 16.88 15.38
CA GLY A 279 -11.28 16.72 15.30
C GLY A 279 -10.70 15.64 16.21
N ARG A 280 -11.23 15.49 17.45
CA ARG A 280 -10.79 14.45 18.40
C ARG A 280 -11.08 13.02 17.98
N PHE A 281 -11.96 12.84 17.01
CA PHE A 281 -12.39 11.54 16.51
C PHE A 281 -11.65 11.11 15.23
N PHE A 282 -10.78 11.96 14.69
CA PHE A 282 -9.86 11.63 13.59
C PHE A 282 -8.51 11.19 14.17
N ILE A 283 -8.34 9.90 14.36
CA ILE A 283 -7.31 9.29 15.21
C ILE A 283 -6.11 8.69 14.45
N HIS A 284 -6.11 8.71 13.12
CA HIS A 284 -5.00 8.21 12.28
C HIS A 284 -4.48 9.28 11.32
N SER A 285 -3.49 8.94 10.50
CA SER A 285 -2.98 9.79 9.42
C SER A 285 -4.01 9.93 8.31
N LEU A 286 -3.95 11.02 7.55
CA LEU A 286 -4.87 11.24 6.44
C LEU A 286 -4.71 10.20 5.31
N GLY A 287 -3.52 9.60 5.18
CA GLY A 287 -3.27 8.62 4.14
C GLY A 287 -1.82 8.18 4.06
N HIS A 288 -1.56 7.34 3.10
CA HIS A 288 -0.27 6.71 2.84
C HIS A 288 -0.05 6.47 1.35
N GLY A 289 1.19 6.21 0.95
CA GLY A 289 1.50 5.74 -0.39
C GLY A 289 0.91 4.36 -0.66
N VAL A 290 0.54 4.11 -1.90
CA VAL A 290 0.06 2.81 -2.40
C VAL A 290 0.91 2.39 -3.59
N GLY A 291 1.23 1.11 -3.70
CA GLY A 291 2.02 0.54 -4.79
C GLY A 291 2.06 -0.98 -4.71
N LEU A 292 3.25 -1.57 -4.70
CA LEU A 292 3.44 -3.00 -4.44
C LEU A 292 3.08 -3.38 -2.98
N SER A 293 3.17 -2.43 -2.06
CA SER A 293 2.62 -2.56 -0.71
C SER A 293 1.38 -1.68 -0.58
N VAL A 294 0.40 -2.10 0.23
CA VAL A 294 -0.76 -1.25 0.52
C VAL A 294 -0.31 0.01 1.26
N HIS A 295 0.59 -0.12 2.24
CA HIS A 295 1.17 1.01 2.95
C HIS A 295 2.63 1.21 2.53
N GLU A 296 2.92 2.33 1.87
CA GLU A 296 4.28 2.75 1.55
C GLU A 296 4.44 4.28 1.64
N HIS A 297 5.58 4.80 1.31
CA HIS A 297 5.84 6.25 1.27
C HIS A 297 5.28 6.91 0.00
N PRO A 298 4.91 8.22 0.11
CA PRO A 298 4.94 9.09 1.27
C PRO A 298 3.75 8.85 2.22
N VAL A 299 3.91 9.22 3.51
CA VAL A 299 2.80 9.19 4.48
C VAL A 299 2.21 10.58 4.64
N LEU A 300 0.90 10.72 4.46
CA LEU A 300 0.15 11.95 4.66
C LEU A 300 -0.23 12.09 6.14
N SER A 301 0.67 12.63 6.93
CA SER A 301 0.53 12.75 8.38
C SER A 301 1.04 14.11 8.85
N ARG A 302 0.44 14.67 9.89
CA ARG A 302 0.91 15.90 10.56
C ARG A 302 2.38 15.85 11.01
N TYR A 303 2.95 14.65 11.12
CA TYR A 303 4.35 14.43 11.49
C TYR A 303 5.28 14.21 10.29
N SER A 304 4.73 14.12 9.09
CA SER A 304 5.52 13.87 7.87
C SER A 304 6.46 15.03 7.58
N ARG A 305 7.68 14.67 7.15
CA ARG A 305 8.68 15.63 6.63
C ARG A 305 8.84 15.54 5.12
N GLU A 306 8.03 14.70 4.48
CA GLU A 306 8.09 14.45 3.05
C GLU A 306 7.27 15.49 2.29
N LYS A 307 7.64 15.70 1.04
CA LYS A 307 6.84 16.45 0.08
C LYS A 307 6.23 15.48 -0.92
N LEU A 308 5.02 15.76 -1.33
CA LEU A 308 4.42 15.07 -2.47
C LEU A 308 5.19 15.40 -3.73
N VAL A 309 5.37 14.40 -4.59
CA VAL A 309 6.06 14.51 -5.86
C VAL A 309 5.16 13.92 -6.94
N LYS A 310 5.11 14.55 -8.11
CA LYS A 310 4.43 14.01 -9.29
C LYS A 310 4.79 12.54 -9.50
N GLY A 311 3.78 11.70 -9.69
CA GLY A 311 3.94 10.25 -9.77
C GLY A 311 3.84 9.52 -8.41
N ASN A 312 3.69 10.24 -7.28
CA ASN A 312 3.23 9.57 -6.07
C ASN A 312 1.79 9.10 -6.25
N VAL A 313 1.49 7.91 -5.75
CA VAL A 313 0.12 7.41 -5.60
C VAL A 313 -0.12 7.27 -4.11
N VAL A 314 -1.18 7.91 -3.60
CA VAL A 314 -1.47 7.99 -2.17
C VAL A 314 -2.96 7.79 -1.90
N THR A 315 -3.32 7.39 -0.68
CA THR A 315 -4.69 7.45 -0.21
C THR A 315 -5.02 8.84 0.35
N CYS A 316 -6.29 9.21 0.30
CA CYS A 316 -6.85 10.34 1.03
C CYS A 316 -8.10 9.81 1.75
N GLU A 317 -8.01 9.62 3.08
CA GLU A 317 -8.97 8.82 3.85
C GLU A 317 -9.36 9.49 5.19
N PRO A 318 -9.87 10.72 5.20
CA PRO A 318 -10.35 11.31 6.44
C PRO A 318 -11.49 10.49 7.03
N ALA A 319 -11.55 10.45 8.36
CA ALA A 319 -12.53 9.65 9.07
C ALA A 319 -12.94 10.25 10.41
N VAL A 320 -14.09 9.86 10.88
CA VAL A 320 -14.62 10.17 12.22
C VAL A 320 -15.12 8.88 12.86
N TYR A 321 -14.55 8.51 14.00
CA TYR A 321 -14.93 7.32 14.75
C TYR A 321 -15.45 7.68 16.14
N ILE A 322 -16.75 7.47 16.37
CA ILE A 322 -17.41 7.82 17.63
C ILE A 322 -17.85 6.55 18.34
N HIS A 323 -17.18 6.19 19.44
CA HIS A 323 -17.52 5.00 20.21
C HIS A 323 -18.98 5.03 20.65
N GLY A 324 -19.69 3.92 20.46
CA GLY A 324 -21.13 3.79 20.78
C GLY A 324 -22.09 4.35 19.72
N PHE A 325 -21.59 5.14 18.74
CA PHE A 325 -22.37 5.68 17.64
C PHE A 325 -22.04 4.94 16.32
N GLY A 326 -20.79 4.96 15.91
CA GLY A 326 -20.31 4.42 14.65
C GLY A 326 -19.20 5.27 14.05
N GLY A 327 -18.78 4.92 12.83
CA GLY A 327 -17.71 5.63 12.12
C GLY A 327 -18.08 5.90 10.68
N VAL A 328 -17.47 6.96 10.14
CA VAL A 328 -17.52 7.34 8.72
C VAL A 328 -16.08 7.47 8.23
N ARG A 329 -15.72 6.80 7.14
CA ARG A 329 -14.49 6.99 6.36
C ARG A 329 -14.85 7.08 4.89
N LEU A 330 -14.29 8.07 4.20
CA LEU A 330 -14.39 8.24 2.76
C LEU A 330 -12.97 8.30 2.19
N GLU A 331 -12.68 7.47 1.22
CA GLU A 331 -11.33 7.30 0.72
C GLU A 331 -11.28 7.02 -0.77
N ASN A 332 -10.31 7.62 -1.43
CA ASN A 332 -9.83 7.19 -2.74
C ASN A 332 -8.31 7.06 -2.77
N THR A 333 -7.84 6.15 -3.62
CA THR A 333 -6.46 6.16 -4.13
C THR A 333 -6.35 7.27 -5.18
N VAL A 334 -5.34 8.14 -5.03
CA VAL A 334 -5.15 9.32 -5.88
C VAL A 334 -3.72 9.42 -6.42
N LEU A 335 -3.58 9.85 -7.66
CA LEU A 335 -2.30 10.11 -8.31
C LEU A 335 -1.95 11.61 -8.18
N VAL A 336 -0.76 11.88 -7.65
CA VAL A 336 -0.22 13.24 -7.55
C VAL A 336 0.25 13.71 -8.91
N SER A 337 -0.23 14.88 -9.35
CA SER A 337 0.14 15.55 -10.59
C SER A 337 0.66 16.97 -10.35
N ASP A 338 1.10 17.65 -11.41
CA ASP A 338 1.50 19.08 -11.37
C ASP A 338 0.32 20.00 -11.04
N GLY A 339 -0.90 19.56 -11.38
CA GLY A 339 -2.14 20.30 -11.14
C GLY A 339 -3.01 19.62 -10.08
N ARG A 340 -4.28 19.41 -10.41
CA ARG A 340 -5.23 18.70 -9.55
C ARG A 340 -4.88 17.21 -9.52
N ALA A 341 -4.95 16.59 -8.35
CA ALA A 341 -4.81 15.14 -8.20
C ALA A 341 -5.87 14.39 -9.01
N GLU A 342 -5.50 13.23 -9.51
CA GLU A 342 -6.41 12.34 -10.22
C GLU A 342 -6.88 11.22 -9.27
N GLU A 343 -8.17 11.11 -9.09
CA GLU A 343 -8.77 10.00 -8.34
C GLU A 343 -8.78 8.75 -9.21
N LEU A 344 -8.10 7.69 -8.75
CA LEU A 344 -7.97 6.44 -9.50
C LEU A 344 -9.08 5.44 -9.16
N THR A 345 -9.57 5.44 -7.92
CA THR A 345 -10.76 4.67 -7.53
C THR A 345 -12.00 5.51 -7.75
N VAL A 346 -13.01 4.92 -8.39
CA VAL A 346 -14.24 5.64 -8.81
C VAL A 346 -15.47 4.88 -8.32
N PHE A 347 -16.12 5.45 -7.33
CA PHE A 347 -17.46 5.04 -6.87
C PHE A 347 -18.11 6.23 -6.17
N PRO A 348 -19.43 6.45 -6.28
CA PRO A 348 -20.11 7.56 -5.63
C PRO A 348 -19.79 7.66 -4.12
N MET A 349 -19.73 8.89 -3.62
CA MET A 349 -19.56 9.18 -2.19
C MET A 349 -20.90 9.58 -1.57
N ASP A 350 -21.96 8.89 -1.90
CA ASP A 350 -23.29 9.19 -1.40
C ASP A 350 -23.57 8.39 -0.13
N LEU A 351 -24.25 9.03 0.82
CA LEU A 351 -24.82 8.39 2.00
C LEU A 351 -26.23 7.89 1.62
N LEU A 352 -26.48 6.63 1.73
CA LEU A 352 -27.73 6.01 1.32
C LEU A 352 -28.73 5.89 2.46
#